data_e34f54e4af62594fbe5451005d846e83
#
_entry.id   e34f54e4af62594fbe5451005d846e83
#
_cell.length_a   1.000
_cell.length_b   1.000
_cell.length_c   1.000
_cell.angle_alpha   90.00
_cell.angle_beta   90.00
_cell.angle_gamma   90.00
#
_symmetry.space_group_name_H-M   'P 1'
#
loop_
_entity.id
_entity.type
_entity.pdbx_description
1 polymer ?
#
loop_
_entity_poly.entity_id
_entity_poly.type
_entity_poly.pdbx_seq_one_letter_code
_entity_poly.pdbx_strand_id
1 'polypeptide(L)'
;MKTRQNELSLDTARRLYEQGGEYRNIALTAFKEHELICDRLPKTWDEYCAKHGEVGDKIKASLNTAYTIINKYIFSDYKQAQAYIALIKLHLLRDEYRNGWLPYFGDISKKYGIIRNMIAGKTWLIIAQQTYYSDFLSFPTYKLADEFLTNFRNLIKESGDLI
;
A
#
# COMPACT_ATOMS: atom_id res chain seq x y z
N MET A 1 -33.19 35.09 11.17
CA MET A 1 -32.67 34.44 9.96
C MET A 1 -31.57 33.48 10.39
N LYS A 2 -31.83 32.16 10.33
CA LYS A 2 -30.76 31.15 10.56
C LYS A 2 -29.89 31.09 9.32
N THR A 3 -28.63 31.47 9.45
CA THR A 3 -27.62 31.31 8.42
C THR A 3 -27.47 29.80 8.15
N ARG A 4 -27.83 29.36 6.95
CA ARG A 4 -27.49 28.01 6.49
C ARG A 4 -25.96 27.98 6.42
N GLN A 5 -25.32 27.34 7.38
CA GLN A 5 -23.97 26.85 7.20
C GLN A 5 -24.03 25.84 6.05
N ASN A 6 -23.38 26.15 4.93
CA ASN A 6 -23.15 25.19 3.87
C ASN A 6 -22.22 24.13 4.45
N GLU A 7 -22.77 23.06 4.98
CA GLU A 7 -22.01 21.91 5.41
C GLU A 7 -21.36 21.29 4.17
N LEU A 8 -20.05 21.13 4.22
CA LEU A 8 -19.30 20.49 3.16
C LEU A 8 -19.78 19.02 3.05
N SER A 9 -20.24 18.59 1.86
CA SER A 9 -20.63 17.21 1.67
C SER A 9 -19.41 16.30 1.62
N LEU A 10 -19.56 15.02 2.03
CA LEU A 10 -18.46 14.04 2.01
C LEU A 10 -17.87 13.88 0.60
N ASP A 11 -18.71 13.87 -0.45
CA ASP A 11 -18.23 13.76 -1.84
C ASP A 11 -17.40 14.99 -2.27
N THR A 12 -17.82 16.19 -1.85
CA THR A 12 -17.06 17.41 -2.11
C THR A 12 -15.75 17.41 -1.32
N ALA A 13 -15.79 16.96 -0.06
CA ALA A 13 -14.61 16.84 0.78
C ALA A 13 -13.60 15.83 0.20
N ARG A 14 -14.05 14.68 -0.34
CA ARG A 14 -13.19 13.70 -1.03
C ARG A 14 -12.50 14.30 -2.25
N ARG A 15 -13.23 15.08 -3.08
CA ARG A 15 -12.63 15.77 -4.23
C ARG A 15 -11.58 16.79 -3.81
N LEU A 16 -11.86 17.57 -2.77
CA LEU A 16 -10.89 18.54 -2.22
C LEU A 16 -9.66 17.82 -1.65
N TYR A 17 -9.86 16.71 -0.95
CA TYR A 17 -8.77 15.89 -0.42
C TYR A 17 -7.85 15.36 -1.54
N GLU A 18 -8.41 14.94 -2.68
CA GLU A 18 -7.66 14.46 -3.85
C GLU A 18 -6.88 15.57 -4.58
N GLN A 19 -7.37 16.80 -4.55
CA GLN A 19 -6.66 17.94 -5.14
C GLN A 19 -5.34 18.26 -4.40
N GLY A 20 -5.23 17.89 -3.11
CA GLY A 20 -4.02 18.12 -2.32
C GLY A 20 -3.84 19.57 -1.85
N GLY A 21 -2.66 19.87 -1.29
CA GLY A 21 -2.32 21.21 -0.83
C GLY A 21 -3.33 21.78 0.19
N GLU A 22 -3.70 23.05 0.04
CA GLU A 22 -4.65 23.74 0.92
C GLU A 22 -6.06 23.10 0.89
N TYR A 23 -6.48 22.57 -0.25
CA TYR A 23 -7.78 21.90 -0.41
C TYR A 23 -7.89 20.64 0.46
N ARG A 24 -6.81 19.88 0.59
CA ARG A 24 -6.74 18.73 1.49
C ARG A 24 -6.96 19.15 2.95
N ASN A 25 -6.35 20.26 3.36
CA ASN A 25 -6.52 20.78 4.73
C ASN A 25 -7.97 21.18 4.99
N ILE A 26 -8.65 21.81 4.03
CA ILE A 26 -10.07 22.15 4.13
C ILE A 26 -10.91 20.88 4.34
N ALA A 27 -10.68 19.83 3.58
CA ALA A 27 -11.39 18.56 3.75
C ALA A 27 -11.17 17.95 5.14
N LEU A 28 -9.94 17.97 5.64
CA LEU A 28 -9.56 17.44 6.96
C LEU A 28 -10.11 18.25 8.15
N THR A 29 -10.56 19.51 7.95
CA THR A 29 -11.27 20.25 9.00
C THR A 29 -12.70 19.75 9.25
N ALA A 30 -13.30 19.13 8.24
CA ALA A 30 -14.71 18.69 8.29
C ALA A 30 -14.86 17.18 8.50
N PHE A 31 -13.88 16.37 8.03
CA PHE A 31 -13.94 14.90 8.03
C PHE A 31 -12.63 14.29 8.49
N LYS A 32 -12.71 13.12 9.10
CA LYS A 32 -11.52 12.32 9.42
C LYS A 32 -10.91 11.74 8.14
N GLU A 33 -9.60 11.60 8.11
CA GLU A 33 -8.88 11.15 6.92
C GLU A 33 -9.36 9.79 6.39
N HIS A 34 -9.67 8.84 7.26
CA HIS A 34 -10.20 7.53 6.84
C HIS A 34 -11.55 7.61 6.12
N GLU A 35 -12.41 8.60 6.43
CA GLU A 35 -13.69 8.82 5.75
C GLU A 35 -13.50 9.36 4.33
N LEU A 36 -12.39 10.07 4.10
CA LEU A 36 -12.07 10.68 2.81
C LEU A 36 -11.45 9.68 1.82
N ILE A 37 -10.76 8.64 2.31
CA ILE A 37 -10.01 7.69 1.47
C ILE A 37 -10.61 6.29 1.43
N CYS A 38 -11.73 6.02 2.13
CA CYS A 38 -12.27 4.67 2.30
C CYS A 38 -12.62 3.95 0.99
N ASP A 39 -12.99 4.67 -0.06
CA ASP A 39 -13.46 4.08 -1.33
C ASP A 39 -12.36 3.94 -2.39
N ARG A 40 -11.12 4.35 -2.09
CA ARG A 40 -10.01 4.25 -3.04
C ARG A 40 -8.88 3.36 -2.52
N LEU A 41 -8.09 2.86 -3.46
CA LEU A 41 -6.86 2.15 -3.12
C LEU A 41 -5.81 3.14 -2.56
N PRO A 42 -5.13 2.80 -1.45
CA PRO A 42 -4.11 3.65 -0.86
C PRO A 42 -2.90 3.74 -1.80
N LYS A 43 -2.33 4.95 -1.92
CA LYS A 43 -1.11 5.20 -2.70
C LYS A 43 0.15 5.26 -1.83
N THR A 44 -0.03 5.33 -0.52
CA THR A 44 1.06 5.35 0.45
C THR A 44 0.74 4.46 1.64
N TRP A 45 1.76 4.12 2.43
CA TRP A 45 1.58 3.41 3.69
C TRP A 45 0.74 4.21 4.70
N ASP A 46 0.93 5.53 4.76
CA ASP A 46 0.17 6.39 5.66
C ASP A 46 -1.30 6.48 5.26
N GLU A 47 -1.61 6.53 3.96
CA GLU A 47 -2.99 6.43 3.47
C GLU A 47 -3.65 5.09 3.81
N TYR A 48 -2.89 3.98 3.72
CA TYR A 48 -3.39 2.67 4.18
C TYR A 48 -3.76 2.71 5.67
N CYS A 49 -2.86 3.20 6.52
CA CYS A 49 -3.14 3.30 7.96
C CYS A 49 -4.34 4.22 8.26
N ALA A 50 -4.39 5.38 7.60
CA ALA A 50 -5.50 6.32 7.76
C ALA A 50 -6.85 5.73 7.29
N LYS A 51 -6.86 4.97 6.20
CA LYS A 51 -8.05 4.27 5.70
C LYS A 51 -8.63 3.28 6.73
N HIS A 52 -7.76 2.60 7.46
CA HIS A 52 -8.16 1.65 8.49
C HIS A 52 -8.38 2.27 9.88
N GLY A 53 -8.23 3.60 10.02
CA GLY A 53 -8.52 4.35 11.24
C GLY A 53 -7.75 3.81 12.45
N GLU A 54 -8.45 3.56 13.56
CA GLU A 54 -7.84 3.09 14.81
C GLU A 54 -7.06 1.77 14.65
N VAL A 55 -7.52 0.86 13.80
CA VAL A 55 -6.82 -0.40 13.49
C VAL A 55 -5.52 -0.10 12.74
N GLY A 56 -5.55 0.81 11.76
CA GLY A 56 -4.37 1.26 11.03
C GLY A 56 -3.33 1.91 11.95
N ASP A 57 -3.76 2.73 12.88
CA ASP A 57 -2.87 3.37 13.88
C ASP A 57 -2.22 2.32 14.79
N LYS A 58 -2.98 1.32 15.25
CA LYS A 58 -2.44 0.21 16.04
C LYS A 58 -1.41 -0.61 15.25
N ILE A 59 -1.68 -0.90 13.99
CA ILE A 59 -0.73 -1.60 13.10
C ILE A 59 0.55 -0.77 12.94
N LYS A 60 0.43 0.53 12.67
CA LYS A 60 1.57 1.45 12.54
C LYS A 60 2.43 1.48 13.79
N ALA A 61 1.81 1.62 14.97
CA ALA A 61 2.49 1.62 16.27
C ALA A 61 3.18 0.27 16.53
N SER A 62 2.51 -0.85 16.25
CA SER A 62 3.05 -2.20 16.41
C SER A 62 4.26 -2.45 15.51
N LEU A 63 4.22 -2.02 14.26
CA LEU A 63 5.37 -2.14 13.35
C LEU A 63 6.55 -1.29 13.78
N ASN A 64 6.33 -0.09 14.30
CA ASN A 64 7.40 0.74 14.85
C ASN A 64 8.04 0.12 16.09
N THR A 65 7.24 -0.50 16.96
CA THR A 65 7.73 -1.25 18.13
C THR A 65 8.48 -2.51 17.69
N ALA A 66 7.91 -3.29 16.78
CA ALA A 66 8.53 -4.48 16.23
C ALA A 66 9.87 -4.16 15.57
N TYR A 67 9.96 -3.06 14.83
CA TYR A 67 11.21 -2.58 14.23
C TYR A 67 12.32 -2.39 15.26
N THR A 68 12.01 -1.75 16.39
CA THR A 68 12.97 -1.54 17.48
C THR A 68 13.45 -2.84 18.08
N ILE A 69 12.54 -3.81 18.31
CA ILE A 69 12.86 -5.12 18.87
C ILE A 69 13.65 -5.97 17.89
N ILE A 70 13.17 -6.06 16.64
CA ILE A 70 13.78 -6.84 15.56
C ILE A 70 15.22 -6.37 15.31
N ASN A 71 15.41 -5.05 15.19
CA ASN A 71 16.74 -4.47 14.96
C ASN A 71 17.73 -4.76 16.09
N LYS A 72 17.25 -4.83 17.34
CA LYS A 72 18.11 -5.03 18.51
C LYS A 72 18.47 -6.48 18.79
N TYR A 73 17.55 -7.42 18.53
CA TYR A 73 17.64 -8.79 19.07
C TYR A 73 17.62 -9.90 18.03
N ILE A 74 17.14 -9.65 16.79
CA ILE A 74 16.90 -10.70 15.80
C ILE A 74 17.84 -10.61 14.60
N PHE A 75 18.15 -9.40 14.13
CA PHE A 75 19.02 -9.20 12.98
C PHE A 75 20.30 -8.49 13.38
N SER A 76 21.41 -9.00 12.87
CA SER A 76 22.72 -8.36 13.01
C SER A 76 22.88 -7.16 12.09
N ASP A 77 22.00 -7.01 11.09
CA ASP A 77 22.05 -5.95 10.09
C ASP A 77 20.73 -5.15 10.07
N TYR A 78 20.87 -3.85 10.23
CA TYR A 78 19.78 -2.87 10.13
C TYR A 78 19.01 -2.96 8.82
N LYS A 79 19.70 -3.21 7.70
CA LYS A 79 19.05 -3.33 6.38
C LYS A 79 18.11 -4.53 6.29
N GLN A 80 18.49 -5.65 6.92
CA GLN A 80 17.63 -6.83 6.98
C GLN A 80 16.35 -6.52 7.77
N ALA A 81 16.46 -5.85 8.91
CA ALA A 81 15.30 -5.45 9.70
C ALA A 81 14.35 -4.53 8.89
N GLN A 82 14.88 -3.56 8.17
CA GLN A 82 14.12 -2.70 7.28
C GLN A 82 13.41 -3.50 6.18
N ALA A 83 14.11 -4.43 5.54
CA ALA A 83 13.55 -5.26 4.48
C ALA A 83 12.34 -6.10 4.97
N TYR A 84 12.41 -6.67 6.16
CA TYR A 84 11.28 -7.41 6.75
C TYR A 84 10.08 -6.51 7.06
N ILE A 85 10.31 -5.31 7.60
CA ILE A 85 9.21 -4.35 7.84
C ILE A 85 8.59 -3.91 6.51
N ALA A 86 9.40 -3.65 5.49
CA ALA A 86 8.91 -3.34 4.16
C ALA A 86 8.06 -4.48 3.59
N LEU A 87 8.48 -5.74 3.77
CA LEU A 87 7.75 -6.91 3.33
C LEU A 87 6.37 -7.01 4.02
N ILE A 88 6.30 -6.77 5.34
CA ILE A 88 5.02 -6.78 6.08
C ILE A 88 4.08 -5.69 5.55
N LYS A 89 4.59 -4.47 5.34
CA LYS A 89 3.80 -3.37 4.75
C LYS A 89 3.28 -3.74 3.36
N LEU A 90 4.14 -4.31 2.50
CA LEU A 90 3.77 -4.76 1.17
C LEU A 90 2.69 -5.85 1.20
N HIS A 91 2.74 -6.76 2.19
CA HIS A 91 1.72 -7.79 2.37
C HIS A 91 0.33 -7.16 2.60
N LEU A 92 0.24 -6.24 3.55
CA LEU A 92 -1.01 -5.58 3.91
C LEU A 92 -1.56 -4.73 2.74
N LEU A 93 -0.68 -3.96 2.09
CA LEU A 93 -1.04 -3.15 0.93
C LEU A 93 -1.48 -4.01 -0.27
N ARG A 94 -0.79 -5.11 -0.53
CA ARG A 94 -1.14 -6.07 -1.58
C ARG A 94 -2.54 -6.64 -1.36
N ASP A 95 -2.86 -7.05 -0.14
CA ASP A 95 -4.15 -7.64 0.17
C ASP A 95 -5.29 -6.63 -0.01
N GLU A 96 -5.04 -5.36 0.30
CA GLU A 96 -5.96 -4.26 -0.01
C GLU A 96 -6.22 -4.11 -1.52
N TYR A 97 -5.15 -4.14 -2.33
CA TYR A 97 -5.26 -4.07 -3.80
C TYR A 97 -5.92 -5.30 -4.42
N ARG A 98 -5.78 -6.45 -3.79
CA ARG A 98 -6.43 -7.70 -4.21
C ARG A 98 -7.92 -7.73 -3.91
N ASN A 99 -8.38 -6.97 -2.93
CA ASN A 99 -9.78 -6.90 -2.50
C ASN A 99 -10.43 -8.30 -2.38
N GLY A 100 -9.79 -9.20 -1.62
CA GLY A 100 -10.24 -10.56 -1.40
C GLY A 100 -9.87 -11.57 -2.53
N TRP A 101 -9.27 -11.12 -3.64
CA TRP A 101 -8.77 -12.06 -4.64
C TRP A 101 -7.54 -12.81 -4.13
N LEU A 102 -7.60 -14.13 -4.20
CA LEU A 102 -6.48 -15.01 -3.83
C LEU A 102 -6.01 -15.79 -5.06
N PRO A 103 -4.70 -15.78 -5.37
CA PRO A 103 -4.18 -16.62 -6.44
C PRO A 103 -4.30 -18.09 -6.05
N TYR A 104 -4.91 -18.90 -6.90
CA TYR A 104 -5.06 -20.32 -6.69
C TYR A 104 -4.10 -21.10 -7.59
N PHE A 105 -3.41 -22.10 -7.01
CA PHE A 105 -2.37 -22.87 -7.71
C PHE A 105 -2.88 -23.72 -8.88
N GLY A 106 -4.14 -24.06 -8.95
CA GLY A 106 -4.76 -24.79 -10.05
C GLY A 106 -5.40 -23.92 -11.12
N ASP A 107 -5.43 -22.61 -10.90
CA ASP A 107 -6.06 -21.67 -11.81
C ASP A 107 -5.08 -21.25 -12.91
N ILE A 108 -5.42 -21.61 -14.16
CA ILE A 108 -4.67 -21.21 -15.36
C ILE A 108 -5.00 -19.79 -15.84
N SER A 109 -5.83 -19.06 -15.11
CA SER A 109 -6.11 -17.65 -15.42
C SER A 109 -4.84 -16.81 -15.41
N LYS A 110 -4.85 -15.76 -16.23
CA LYS A 110 -3.73 -14.81 -16.28
C LYS A 110 -3.62 -14.08 -14.95
N LYS A 111 -2.42 -14.09 -14.40
CA LYS A 111 -2.02 -13.32 -13.22
C LYS A 111 -0.89 -12.37 -13.59
N TYR A 112 -0.75 -11.29 -12.88
CA TYR A 112 0.28 -10.28 -13.17
C TYR A 112 1.15 -10.11 -11.92
N GLY A 113 2.36 -10.69 -11.98
CA GLY A 113 3.34 -10.65 -10.89
C GLY A 113 4.32 -9.49 -11.06
N ILE A 114 4.62 -8.80 -9.98
CA ILE A 114 5.75 -7.86 -9.94
C ILE A 114 6.97 -8.67 -9.52
N ILE A 115 7.92 -8.78 -10.42
CA ILE A 115 9.14 -9.59 -10.22
C ILE A 115 10.39 -8.73 -10.38
N ARG A 116 11.46 -9.18 -9.77
CA ARG A 116 12.81 -8.64 -9.99
C ARG A 116 13.46 -9.36 -11.15
N ASN A 117 13.94 -8.60 -12.10
CA ASN A 117 14.71 -9.14 -13.22
C ASN A 117 16.10 -8.51 -13.23
N MET A 118 17.13 -9.32 -13.40
CA MET A 118 18.52 -8.86 -13.48
C MET A 118 18.95 -8.84 -14.94
N ILE A 119 19.13 -7.64 -15.50
CA ILE A 119 19.56 -7.44 -16.87
C ILE A 119 20.86 -6.63 -16.85
N ALA A 120 21.90 -7.16 -17.45
CA ALA A 120 23.21 -6.50 -17.54
C ALA A 120 23.76 -5.99 -16.20
N GLY A 121 23.60 -6.78 -15.12
CA GLY A 121 24.07 -6.43 -13.77
C GLY A 121 23.22 -5.37 -13.05
N LYS A 122 22.09 -4.97 -13.62
CA LYS A 122 21.14 -4.03 -12.99
C LYS A 122 19.83 -4.74 -12.66
N THR A 123 19.30 -4.51 -11.46
CA THR A 123 18.00 -5.04 -11.04
C THR A 123 16.86 -4.13 -11.50
N TRP A 124 15.93 -4.72 -12.21
CA TRP A 124 14.72 -4.05 -12.70
C TRP A 124 13.49 -4.66 -12.06
N LEU A 125 12.50 -3.82 -11.72
CA LEU A 125 11.17 -4.29 -11.35
C LEU A 125 10.29 -4.27 -12.60
N ILE A 126 9.77 -5.42 -12.96
CA ILE A 126 8.91 -5.60 -14.14
C ILE A 126 7.62 -6.30 -13.75
N ILE A 127 6.58 -6.08 -14.54
CA ILE A 127 5.32 -6.82 -14.42
C ILE A 127 5.36 -7.94 -15.45
N ALA A 128 5.28 -9.18 -14.97
CA ALA A 128 5.22 -10.37 -15.81
C ALA A 128 3.84 -11.01 -15.76
N GLN A 129 3.32 -11.40 -16.92
CA GLN A 129 2.12 -12.24 -17.00
C GLN A 129 2.50 -13.67 -16.62
N GLN A 130 1.74 -14.28 -15.72
CA GLN A 130 1.93 -15.63 -15.22
C GLN A 130 0.63 -16.42 -15.32
N THR A 131 0.74 -17.71 -15.59
CA THR A 131 -0.41 -18.63 -15.64
C THR A 131 -0.35 -19.70 -14.55
N TYR A 132 0.82 -20.24 -14.28
CA TYR A 132 0.99 -21.38 -13.37
C TYR A 132 1.53 -21.01 -11.99
N TYR A 133 2.18 -19.86 -11.86
CA TYR A 133 2.78 -19.41 -10.62
C TYR A 133 2.06 -18.18 -10.10
N SER A 134 2.12 -17.99 -8.80
CA SER A 134 1.78 -16.71 -8.19
C SER A 134 2.94 -16.28 -7.31
N ASP A 135 3.57 -15.19 -7.69
CA ASP A 135 4.55 -14.54 -6.84
C ASP A 135 3.88 -13.84 -5.66
N PHE A 136 4.67 -13.49 -4.68
CA PHE A 136 4.20 -12.73 -3.52
C PHE A 136 3.40 -11.50 -3.94
N LEU A 137 3.88 -10.74 -4.94
CA LEU A 137 3.21 -9.56 -5.49
C LEU A 137 2.46 -9.89 -6.80
N SER A 138 1.50 -10.82 -6.75
CA SER A 138 0.62 -11.15 -7.89
C SER A 138 -0.73 -10.47 -7.77
N PHE A 139 -1.30 -10.04 -8.90
CA PHE A 139 -2.56 -9.31 -9.00
C PHE A 139 -3.44 -9.89 -10.11
N PRO A 140 -4.78 -9.74 -10.00
CA PRO A 140 -5.70 -10.26 -11.01
C PRO A 140 -5.63 -9.52 -12.34
N THR A 141 -5.17 -8.28 -12.37
CA THR A 141 -5.08 -7.46 -13.59
C THR A 141 -3.74 -6.73 -13.69
N TYR A 142 -3.32 -6.47 -14.93
CA TYR A 142 -2.13 -5.66 -15.23
C TYR A 142 -2.26 -4.26 -14.61
N LYS A 143 -3.44 -3.64 -14.70
CA LYS A 143 -3.69 -2.29 -14.18
C LYS A 143 -3.41 -2.20 -12.67
N LEU A 144 -3.89 -3.17 -11.89
CA LEU A 144 -3.64 -3.20 -10.44
C LEU A 144 -2.15 -3.42 -10.12
N ALA A 145 -1.48 -4.30 -10.88
CA ALA A 145 -0.04 -4.52 -10.71
C ALA A 145 0.78 -3.26 -11.04
N ASP A 146 0.42 -2.55 -12.10
CA ASP A 146 1.09 -1.32 -12.54
C ASP A 146 0.88 -0.17 -11.55
N GLU A 147 -0.35 0.00 -11.08
CA GLU A 147 -0.68 0.99 -10.06
C GLU A 147 0.06 0.69 -8.74
N PHE A 148 0.09 -0.56 -8.32
CA PHE A 148 0.84 -0.99 -7.13
C PHE A 148 2.34 -0.75 -7.28
N LEU A 149 2.93 -1.15 -8.41
CA LEU A 149 4.34 -0.92 -8.70
C LEU A 149 4.69 0.57 -8.72
N THR A 150 3.82 1.39 -9.29
CA THR A 150 4.02 2.85 -9.35
C THR A 150 4.02 3.47 -7.97
N ASN A 151 3.03 3.13 -7.14
CA ASN A 151 2.85 3.72 -5.82
C ASN A 151 3.88 3.22 -4.79
N PHE A 152 4.30 1.95 -4.87
CA PHE A 152 5.12 1.30 -3.84
C PHE A 152 6.51 0.86 -4.32
N ARG A 153 6.99 1.37 -5.44
CA ARG A 153 8.31 1.03 -6.02
C ARG A 153 9.46 1.10 -5.01
N ASN A 154 9.48 2.14 -4.19
CA ASN A 154 10.54 2.31 -3.20
C ASN A 154 10.45 1.28 -2.07
N LEU A 155 9.25 1.00 -1.59
CA LEU A 155 8.99 -0.02 -0.58
C LEU A 155 9.35 -1.43 -1.09
N ILE A 156 9.08 -1.71 -2.38
CA ILE A 156 9.47 -2.96 -3.04
C ILE A 156 11.01 -3.07 -3.11
N LYS A 157 11.71 -1.99 -3.40
CA LYS A 157 13.19 -1.99 -3.38
C LYS A 157 13.75 -2.18 -1.98
N GLU A 158 13.12 -1.56 -0.98
CA GLU A 158 13.51 -1.67 0.43
C GLU A 158 13.36 -3.09 0.97
N SER A 159 12.38 -3.86 0.51
CA SER A 159 12.21 -5.27 0.90
C SER A 159 13.37 -6.18 0.41
N GLY A 160 14.29 -5.66 -0.38
CA GLY A 160 15.49 -6.36 -0.82
C GLY A 160 15.16 -7.64 -1.60
N ASP A 161 15.97 -8.68 -1.39
CA ASP A 161 15.81 -9.98 -2.08
C ASP A 161 14.75 -10.89 -1.44
N LEU A 162 13.90 -10.33 -0.57
CA LEU A 162 12.81 -11.08 0.09
C LEU A 162 11.57 -11.27 -0.80
N ILE A 163 11.55 -10.64 -1.99
CA ILE A 163 10.46 -10.73 -2.98
C ILE A 163 11.01 -11.26 -4.30
#